data_43e9b8e203f214e37f26cd356fd09cc6
#
_entry.id   43e9b8e203f214e37f26cd356fd09cc6
#
_cell.length_a   1.000
_cell.length_b   1.000
_cell.length_c   1.000
_cell.angle_alpha   90.00
_cell.angle_beta   90.00
_cell.angle_gamma   90.00
#
_symmetry.space_group_name_H-M   'P 1'
#
loop_
_entity.id
_entity.type
_entity.pdbx_description
1 polymer ?
#
loop_
_entity_poly.entity_id
_entity_poly.type
_entity_poly.pdbx_seq_one_letter_code
_entity_poly.pdbx_strand_id
1 'polypeptide(L)'
;MPEAYSSETEKHLSASGRRLFKKCPWAYQMRYVEGISPIANISLPLVFGGLIHEALEGWYVPGRERGVPPWETFKDGFQKAAVDPENAGIFVDEQDYQVNLDLGLDMLRGYVEHYGEEPHLEVIQPELEFQVPLKYKTLDGEDRRSIMGFLDLVYRDHSNSGTLHIMEHKTAKSLSNSNQFLPLDEQASVYLVVATQTLRDRGLIGSKEVVHNMVYNYLQKTMSDTRPRNPQGLVCNKPKKEHYIATLLAAGVEMEAPEKISVKDLTKLAEDAKLTVFGDPSAVQPAPRFARKLVARNTKEMKNQVLRLRQDLMMIDATERELLPTIKNPTRDCGFCEFSQLCILDEQGSLDLDGELVRRSYTRRS
;
A
#
# COMPACT_ATOMS: atom_id res chain seq x y z
N MET A 1 -4.04 -40.69 9.20
CA MET A 1 -3.26 -39.98 10.24
C MET A 1 -2.29 -39.09 9.52
N PRO A 2 -2.29 -37.77 9.70
CA PRO A 2 -1.22 -36.93 9.17
C PRO A 2 0.02 -37.16 10.03
N GLU A 3 1.11 -37.52 9.38
CA GLU A 3 2.42 -37.68 10.03
C GLU A 3 2.82 -36.39 10.74
N ALA A 4 3.25 -36.54 11.99
CA ALA A 4 3.76 -35.46 12.80
C ALA A 4 5.02 -34.88 12.13
N TYR A 5 4.95 -33.61 11.74
CA TYR A 5 6.09 -32.86 11.22
C TYR A 5 7.16 -32.71 12.31
N SER A 6 8.34 -33.26 12.05
CA SER A 6 9.54 -33.00 12.83
C SER A 6 9.96 -31.54 12.66
N SER A 7 10.31 -30.91 13.76
CA SER A 7 10.70 -29.50 13.89
C SER A 7 12.11 -29.19 13.36
N GLU A 8 12.41 -29.50 12.11
CA GLU A 8 13.42 -28.75 11.38
C GLU A 8 12.78 -27.42 10.97
N THR A 9 13.42 -26.32 11.30
CA THR A 9 12.91 -24.96 11.05
C THR A 9 12.55 -24.82 9.58
N GLU A 10 11.23 -24.84 9.30
CA GLU A 10 10.73 -24.74 7.94
C GLU A 10 11.18 -23.40 7.34
N LYS A 11 11.97 -23.45 6.28
CA LYS A 11 12.46 -22.24 5.60
C LYS A 11 11.31 -21.55 4.87
N HIS A 12 11.15 -20.27 5.14
CA HIS A 12 10.10 -19.43 4.55
C HIS A 12 10.69 -18.43 3.56
N LEU A 13 9.92 -18.05 2.56
CA LEU A 13 10.23 -16.96 1.65
C LEU A 13 9.03 -16.02 1.52
N SER A 14 9.16 -14.80 2.00
CA SER A 14 8.17 -13.75 1.78
C SER A 14 8.32 -13.11 0.40
N ALA A 15 7.26 -12.44 -0.07
CA ALA A 15 7.29 -11.65 -1.29
C ALA A 15 8.37 -10.55 -1.22
N SER A 16 8.57 -9.94 -0.04
CA SER A 16 9.61 -8.94 0.20
C SER A 16 11.01 -9.53 0.15
N GLY A 17 11.23 -10.70 0.76
CA GLY A 17 12.51 -11.40 0.70
C GLY A 17 12.89 -11.78 -0.73
N ARG A 18 11.93 -12.34 -1.48
CA ARG A 18 12.12 -12.64 -2.89
C ARG A 18 12.48 -11.40 -3.72
N ARG A 19 11.77 -10.28 -3.50
CA ARG A 19 12.05 -9.02 -4.20
C ARG A 19 13.45 -8.51 -3.87
N LEU A 20 13.86 -8.57 -2.60
CA LEU A 20 15.19 -8.16 -2.17
C LEU A 20 16.27 -9.02 -2.81
N PHE A 21 16.10 -10.36 -2.84
CA PHE A 21 17.03 -11.26 -3.51
C PHE A 21 17.20 -10.91 -5.00
N LYS A 22 16.10 -10.71 -5.72
CA LYS A 22 16.13 -10.32 -7.13
C LYS A 22 16.78 -8.95 -7.37
N LYS A 23 16.61 -8.03 -6.42
CA LYS A 23 17.24 -6.71 -6.47
C LYS A 23 18.74 -6.78 -6.19
N CYS A 24 19.14 -7.47 -5.12
CA CYS A 24 20.52 -7.62 -4.70
C CYS A 24 20.67 -8.84 -3.78
N PRO A 25 21.23 -9.98 -4.26
CA PRO A 25 21.46 -11.17 -3.44
C PRO A 25 22.27 -10.87 -2.18
N TRP A 26 23.27 -10.00 -2.26
CA TRP A 26 24.07 -9.60 -1.09
C TRP A 26 23.22 -8.90 -0.01
N ALA A 27 22.33 -8.00 -0.38
CA ALA A 27 21.43 -7.36 0.58
C ALA A 27 20.44 -8.36 1.20
N TYR A 28 20.00 -9.36 0.41
CA TYR A 28 19.21 -10.49 0.93
C TYR A 28 20.01 -11.30 1.95
N GLN A 29 21.29 -11.62 1.65
CA GLN A 29 22.19 -12.30 2.57
C GLN A 29 22.24 -11.56 3.91
N MET A 30 22.54 -10.25 3.90
CA MET A 30 22.59 -9.46 5.14
C MET A 30 21.28 -9.51 5.93
N ARG A 31 20.13 -9.35 5.25
CA ARG A 31 18.83 -9.27 5.92
C ARG A 31 18.32 -10.62 6.44
N TYR A 32 18.37 -11.65 5.61
CA TYR A 32 17.64 -12.90 5.85
C TYR A 32 18.55 -14.07 6.26
N VAL A 33 19.82 -14.03 5.96
CA VAL A 33 20.78 -15.06 6.36
C VAL A 33 21.56 -14.61 7.59
N GLU A 34 22.18 -13.43 7.53
CA GLU A 34 22.95 -12.87 8.65
C GLU A 34 22.05 -12.24 9.74
N GLY A 35 20.77 -12.03 9.45
CA GLY A 35 19.83 -11.45 10.39
C GLY A 35 20.09 -9.98 10.72
N ILE A 36 20.85 -9.27 9.88
CA ILE A 36 21.22 -7.87 10.10
C ILE A 36 20.04 -6.95 9.79
N SER A 37 19.74 -6.04 10.71
CA SER A 37 18.72 -4.99 10.53
C SER A 37 19.23 -3.66 11.09
N PRO A 38 19.04 -2.53 10.41
CA PRO A 38 19.39 -1.23 10.95
C PRO A 38 18.66 -0.95 12.26
N ILE A 39 19.36 -0.36 13.25
CA ILE A 39 18.77 0.03 14.55
C ILE A 39 17.78 1.19 14.35
N ALA A 40 18.05 2.10 13.43
CA ALA A 40 17.31 3.33 13.24
C ALA A 40 16.70 3.41 11.83
N ASN A 41 15.80 2.49 11.47
CA ASN A 41 15.20 2.55 10.15
C ASN A 41 13.74 2.07 10.08
N ILE A 42 12.96 2.42 11.07
CA ILE A 42 11.53 2.49 10.81
C ILE A 42 11.30 3.84 10.14
N SER A 43 11.13 3.86 8.83
CA SER A 43 10.86 5.12 8.13
C SER A 43 9.41 5.52 8.31
N LEU A 44 9.15 6.79 8.55
CA LEU A 44 7.78 7.33 8.64
C LEU A 44 6.87 6.87 7.47
N PRO A 45 7.32 6.84 6.20
CA PRO A 45 6.52 6.28 5.11
C PRO A 45 6.11 4.82 5.28
N LEU A 46 6.91 3.99 5.94
CA LEU A 46 6.61 2.59 6.21
C LEU A 46 5.57 2.46 7.34
N VAL A 47 5.79 3.15 8.47
CA VAL A 47 4.83 3.22 9.58
C VAL A 47 3.50 3.76 9.11
N PHE A 48 3.49 4.89 8.40
CA PHE A 48 2.29 5.49 7.84
C PHE A 48 1.54 4.52 6.92
N GLY A 49 2.27 3.80 6.04
CA GLY A 49 1.67 2.79 5.16
C GLY A 49 1.01 1.65 5.95
N GLY A 50 1.71 1.10 6.95
CA GLY A 50 1.19 0.05 7.82
C GLY A 50 -0.09 0.47 8.55
N LEU A 51 -0.11 1.68 9.11
CA LEU A 51 -1.29 2.22 9.81
C LEU A 51 -2.50 2.44 8.87
N ILE A 52 -2.26 2.77 7.60
CA ILE A 52 -3.35 2.83 6.59
C ILE A 52 -3.91 1.41 6.33
N HIS A 53 -3.05 0.37 6.25
CA HIS A 53 -3.50 -1.01 6.11
C HIS A 53 -4.32 -1.46 7.33
N GLU A 54 -3.81 -1.25 8.54
CA GLU A 54 -4.52 -1.55 9.79
C GLU A 54 -5.88 -0.85 9.88
N ALA A 55 -5.94 0.42 9.46
CA ALA A 55 -7.18 1.18 9.42
C ALA A 55 -8.20 0.60 8.42
N LEU A 56 -7.74 0.15 7.26
CA LEU A 56 -8.61 -0.47 6.26
C LEU A 56 -9.00 -1.90 6.64
N GLU A 57 -8.13 -2.66 7.31
CA GLU A 57 -8.47 -3.95 7.91
C GLU A 57 -9.63 -3.80 8.91
N GLY A 58 -9.56 -2.82 9.81
CA GLY A 58 -10.63 -2.53 10.76
C GLY A 58 -11.94 -2.05 10.13
N TRP A 59 -11.87 -1.47 8.93
CA TRP A 59 -13.02 -1.03 8.15
C TRP A 59 -13.68 -2.19 7.40
N TYR A 60 -12.89 -3.06 6.76
CA TYR A 60 -13.37 -4.21 5.98
C TYR A 60 -13.52 -5.45 6.85
N VAL A 61 -14.50 -5.47 7.74
CA VAL A 61 -14.82 -6.65 8.57
C VAL A 61 -15.57 -7.72 7.76
N PRO A 62 -15.49 -9.02 8.15
CA PRO A 62 -16.21 -10.08 7.45
C PRO A 62 -17.71 -9.80 7.31
N GLY A 63 -18.25 -10.05 6.12
CA GLY A 63 -19.63 -9.78 5.76
C GLY A 63 -19.79 -8.54 4.88
N ARG A 64 -20.97 -7.93 4.91
CA ARG A 64 -21.28 -6.74 4.09
C ARG A 64 -21.31 -5.44 4.88
N GLU A 65 -21.31 -5.52 6.17
CA GLU A 65 -21.21 -4.37 7.05
C GLU A 65 -19.77 -3.84 7.08
N ARG A 66 -19.60 -2.63 7.57
CA ARG A 66 -18.30 -2.04 7.78
C ARG A 66 -18.04 -1.89 9.26
N GLY A 67 -16.77 -1.97 9.63
CA GLY A 67 -16.32 -1.85 11.01
C GLY A 67 -16.15 -0.41 11.46
N VAL A 68 -15.18 -0.20 12.34
CA VAL A 68 -14.84 1.13 12.87
C VAL A 68 -14.41 2.05 11.72
N PRO A 69 -14.83 3.32 11.72
CA PRO A 69 -14.36 4.30 10.74
C PRO A 69 -12.83 4.32 10.67
N PRO A 70 -12.23 4.18 9.46
CA PRO A 70 -10.80 3.91 9.35
C PRO A 70 -9.92 5.06 9.87
N TRP A 71 -10.42 6.28 9.89
CA TRP A 71 -9.69 7.42 10.48
C TRP A 71 -9.59 7.34 12.02
N GLU A 72 -10.48 6.64 12.70
CA GLU A 72 -10.39 6.44 14.15
C GLU A 72 -9.27 5.43 14.47
N THR A 73 -9.27 4.27 13.80
CA THR A 73 -8.20 3.27 13.93
C THR A 73 -6.83 3.87 13.59
N PHE A 74 -6.75 4.63 12.49
CA PHE A 74 -5.51 5.31 12.10
C PHE A 74 -5.03 6.29 13.15
N LYS A 75 -5.92 7.13 13.68
CA LYS A 75 -5.57 8.11 14.72
C LYS A 75 -4.97 7.43 15.95
N ASP A 76 -5.64 6.40 16.44
CA ASP A 76 -5.19 5.66 17.63
C ASP A 76 -3.84 4.96 17.38
N GLY A 77 -3.69 4.31 16.24
CA GLY A 77 -2.44 3.67 15.82
C GLY A 77 -1.31 4.68 15.65
N PHE A 78 -1.58 5.83 15.04
CA PHE A 78 -0.60 6.89 14.82
C PHE A 78 -0.11 7.50 16.13
N GLN A 79 -1.00 7.72 17.10
CA GLN A 79 -0.65 8.19 18.44
C GLN A 79 0.21 7.16 19.19
N LYS A 80 -0.13 5.87 19.11
CA LYS A 80 0.67 4.80 19.71
C LYS A 80 2.05 4.72 19.07
N ALA A 81 2.12 4.78 17.73
CA ALA A 81 3.39 4.75 17.01
C ALA A 81 4.31 5.93 17.37
N ALA A 82 3.76 7.10 17.70
CA ALA A 82 4.53 8.28 18.06
C ALA A 82 5.24 8.15 19.42
N VAL A 83 4.70 7.36 20.35
CA VAL A 83 5.27 7.15 21.69
C VAL A 83 6.03 5.82 21.81
N ASP A 84 6.02 4.99 20.76
CA ASP A 84 6.75 3.72 20.74
C ASP A 84 8.26 3.96 20.67
N PRO A 85 9.05 3.44 21.60
CA PRO A 85 10.50 3.58 21.58
C PRO A 85 11.16 3.02 20.30
N GLU A 86 10.58 1.99 19.67
CA GLU A 86 11.08 1.43 18.41
C GLU A 86 10.96 2.43 17.25
N ASN A 87 10.04 3.37 17.36
CA ASN A 87 9.79 4.43 16.38
C ASN A 87 10.49 5.75 16.75
N ALA A 88 11.36 5.78 17.74
CA ALA A 88 12.00 6.99 18.19
C ALA A 88 12.70 7.75 17.03
N GLY A 89 12.33 9.02 16.85
CA GLY A 89 12.90 9.88 15.81
C GLY A 89 12.28 9.74 14.42
N ILE A 90 11.15 9.05 14.26
CA ILE A 90 10.42 9.02 12.98
C ILE A 90 9.79 10.37 12.62
N PHE A 91 9.47 11.19 13.64
CA PHE A 91 9.04 12.58 13.46
C PHE A 91 10.18 13.52 13.80
N VAL A 92 10.35 14.55 12.97
CA VAL A 92 11.38 15.58 13.17
C VAL A 92 10.99 16.51 14.32
N ASP A 93 9.71 16.86 14.38
CA ASP A 93 9.11 17.75 15.39
C ASP A 93 7.57 17.55 15.47
N GLU A 94 6.93 18.30 16.35
CA GLU A 94 5.47 18.29 16.54
C GLU A 94 4.72 18.71 15.26
N GLN A 95 5.27 19.61 14.46
CA GLN A 95 4.64 20.04 13.21
C GLN A 95 4.65 18.89 12.18
N ASP A 96 5.74 18.15 12.07
CA ASP A 96 5.86 16.99 11.19
C ASP A 96 4.86 15.89 11.61
N TYR A 97 4.74 15.64 12.93
CA TYR A 97 3.73 14.76 13.48
C TYR A 97 2.32 15.18 13.05
N GLN A 98 1.94 16.44 13.30
CA GLN A 98 0.58 16.94 13.03
C GLN A 98 0.26 16.90 11.53
N VAL A 99 1.21 17.28 10.66
CA VAL A 99 1.03 17.26 9.20
C VAL A 99 0.74 15.84 8.70
N ASN A 100 1.46 14.84 9.23
CA ASN A 100 1.26 13.45 8.82
C ASN A 100 -0.02 12.84 9.42
N LEU A 101 -0.38 13.20 10.64
CA LEU A 101 -1.66 12.82 11.25
C LEU A 101 -2.83 13.36 10.41
N ASP A 102 -2.83 14.66 10.11
CA ASP A 102 -3.89 15.31 9.32
C ASP A 102 -3.99 14.72 7.92
N LEU A 103 -2.84 14.41 7.29
CA LEU A 103 -2.80 13.76 5.99
C LEU A 103 -3.51 12.39 6.02
N GLY A 104 -3.20 11.55 7.01
CA GLY A 104 -3.81 10.23 7.12
C GLY A 104 -5.32 10.30 7.39
N LEU A 105 -5.74 11.20 8.29
CA LEU A 105 -7.15 11.41 8.60
C LEU A 105 -7.94 11.90 7.37
N ASP A 106 -7.40 12.87 6.62
CA ASP A 106 -8.01 13.37 5.40
C ASP A 106 -8.05 12.32 4.28
N MET A 107 -6.99 11.54 4.13
CA MET A 107 -6.95 10.43 3.17
C MET A 107 -8.07 9.42 3.43
N LEU A 108 -8.23 8.98 4.69
CA LEU A 108 -9.19 7.93 5.04
C LEU A 108 -10.64 8.43 5.03
N ARG A 109 -10.90 9.68 5.47
CA ARG A 109 -12.23 10.29 5.30
C ARG A 109 -12.61 10.43 3.84
N GLY A 110 -11.69 10.95 3.02
CA GLY A 110 -11.91 11.05 1.58
C GLY A 110 -12.05 9.68 0.89
N TYR A 111 -11.41 8.63 1.40
CA TYR A 111 -11.59 7.26 0.92
C TYR A 111 -13.02 6.75 1.13
N VAL A 112 -13.54 6.90 2.35
CA VAL A 112 -14.92 6.51 2.66
C VAL A 112 -15.94 7.38 1.94
N GLU A 113 -15.68 8.68 1.80
CA GLU A 113 -16.53 9.57 1.00
C GLU A 113 -16.58 9.14 -0.48
N HIS A 114 -15.44 8.70 -1.03
CA HIS A 114 -15.32 8.33 -2.44
C HIS A 114 -15.96 6.98 -2.77
N TYR A 115 -15.76 5.96 -1.93
CA TYR A 115 -16.25 4.60 -2.19
C TYR A 115 -17.55 4.25 -1.44
N GLY A 116 -17.85 4.96 -0.35
CA GLY A 116 -18.98 4.64 0.53
C GLY A 116 -18.78 3.33 1.29
N GLU A 117 -19.89 2.76 1.73
CA GLU A 117 -19.91 1.48 2.45
C GLU A 117 -19.83 0.26 1.53
N GLU A 118 -19.97 0.42 0.22
CA GLU A 118 -19.87 -0.63 -0.79
C GLU A 118 -20.65 -1.93 -0.43
N PRO A 119 -21.96 -1.87 -0.26
CA PRO A 119 -22.76 -3.01 0.23
C PRO A 119 -22.78 -4.20 -0.75
N HIS A 120 -22.29 -4.01 -1.97
CA HIS A 120 -22.09 -5.06 -2.97
C HIS A 120 -20.82 -5.88 -2.71
N LEU A 121 -19.89 -5.41 -1.89
CA LEU A 121 -18.70 -6.15 -1.50
C LEU A 121 -18.95 -6.90 -0.18
N GLU A 122 -19.02 -8.23 -0.26
CA GLU A 122 -19.01 -9.12 0.89
C GLU A 122 -17.56 -9.50 1.21
N VAL A 123 -17.07 -9.03 2.33
CA VAL A 123 -15.72 -9.37 2.83
C VAL A 123 -15.73 -10.82 3.29
N ILE A 124 -14.82 -11.62 2.75
CA ILE A 124 -14.59 -13.00 3.18
C ILE A 124 -13.59 -13.01 4.33
N GLN A 125 -12.44 -12.35 4.14
CA GLN A 125 -11.40 -12.26 5.14
C GLN A 125 -10.47 -11.08 4.84
N PRO A 126 -10.27 -10.14 5.80
CA PRO A 126 -9.16 -9.20 5.78
C PRO A 126 -7.87 -9.85 6.28
N GLU A 127 -6.73 -9.33 5.91
CA GLU A 127 -5.38 -9.74 6.34
C GLU A 127 -5.21 -11.27 6.41
N LEU A 128 -5.59 -11.93 5.31
CA LEU A 128 -5.50 -13.40 5.23
C LEU A 128 -4.06 -13.85 5.08
N GLU A 129 -3.48 -14.40 6.14
CA GLU A 129 -2.17 -15.04 6.07
C GLU A 129 -2.21 -16.28 5.17
N PHE A 130 -1.19 -16.46 4.34
CA PHE A 130 -0.97 -17.70 3.59
C PHE A 130 0.44 -18.23 3.81
N GLN A 131 0.54 -19.56 3.83
CA GLN A 131 1.79 -20.30 3.83
C GLN A 131 1.62 -21.51 2.93
N VAL A 132 2.22 -21.47 1.74
CA VAL A 132 2.05 -22.49 0.72
C VAL A 132 3.38 -23.15 0.43
N PRO A 133 3.55 -24.46 0.72
CA PRO A 133 4.77 -25.17 0.44
C PRO A 133 4.97 -25.36 -1.06
N LEU A 134 6.16 -25.02 -1.54
CA LEU A 134 6.56 -25.16 -2.93
C LEU A 134 7.80 -26.02 -3.04
N LYS A 135 7.69 -27.14 -3.75
CA LYS A 135 8.83 -27.99 -4.09
C LYS A 135 9.65 -27.38 -5.21
N TYR A 136 10.96 -27.44 -5.09
CA TYR A 136 11.90 -26.97 -6.10
C TYR A 136 13.09 -27.92 -6.20
N LYS A 137 13.80 -27.89 -7.33
CA LYS A 137 15.00 -28.68 -7.52
C LYS A 137 16.21 -28.03 -6.87
N THR A 138 17.09 -28.85 -6.29
CA THR A 138 18.40 -28.47 -5.78
C THR A 138 19.48 -29.23 -6.54
N LEU A 139 20.75 -28.98 -6.23
CA LEU A 139 21.85 -29.78 -6.81
C LEU A 139 21.84 -31.24 -6.33
N ASP A 140 21.31 -31.47 -5.12
CA ASP A 140 21.32 -32.79 -4.47
C ASP A 140 19.98 -33.54 -4.58
N GLY A 141 18.98 -32.96 -5.30
CA GLY A 141 17.66 -33.55 -5.44
C GLY A 141 16.50 -32.55 -5.45
N GLU A 142 15.56 -32.71 -4.54
CA GLU A 142 14.45 -31.80 -4.33
C GLU A 142 14.41 -31.34 -2.87
N ASP A 143 14.04 -30.07 -2.68
CA ASP A 143 13.76 -29.50 -1.38
C ASP A 143 12.41 -28.76 -1.40
N ARG A 144 11.97 -28.30 -0.26
CA ARG A 144 10.70 -27.60 -0.08
C ARG A 144 10.88 -26.36 0.77
N ARG A 145 10.27 -25.26 0.34
CA ARG A 145 10.22 -24.01 1.10
C ARG A 145 8.82 -23.43 1.01
N SER A 146 8.33 -22.88 2.08
CA SER A 146 7.02 -22.23 2.07
C SER A 146 7.12 -20.80 1.56
N ILE A 147 6.23 -20.45 0.62
CA ILE A 147 5.96 -19.06 0.25
C ILE A 147 4.92 -18.55 1.23
N MET A 148 5.22 -17.43 1.90
CA MET A 148 4.35 -16.84 2.91
C MET A 148 4.07 -15.36 2.66
N GLY A 149 2.97 -14.89 3.20
CA GLY A 149 2.56 -13.48 3.14
C GLY A 149 1.12 -13.30 3.59
N PHE A 150 0.60 -12.11 3.34
CA PHE A 150 -0.75 -11.72 3.68
C PHE A 150 -1.47 -11.22 2.43
N LEU A 151 -2.75 -11.51 2.32
CA LEU A 151 -3.66 -10.91 1.36
C LEU A 151 -4.46 -9.86 2.12
N ASP A 152 -4.28 -8.59 1.79
CA ASP A 152 -4.87 -7.48 2.56
C ASP A 152 -6.39 -7.62 2.69
N LEU A 153 -7.07 -8.04 1.61
CA LEU A 153 -8.51 -8.25 1.62
C LEU A 153 -8.94 -9.30 0.60
N VAL A 154 -9.73 -10.28 1.03
CA VAL A 154 -10.45 -11.20 0.14
C VAL A 154 -11.93 -10.88 0.22
N TYR A 155 -12.58 -10.70 -0.93
CA TYR A 155 -13.98 -10.31 -0.98
C TYR A 155 -14.71 -10.92 -2.18
N ARG A 156 -16.03 -10.98 -2.07
CA ARG A 156 -16.96 -11.37 -3.12
C ARG A 156 -17.67 -10.13 -3.64
N ASP A 157 -17.65 -9.91 -4.94
CA ASP A 157 -18.34 -8.81 -5.58
C ASP A 157 -19.70 -9.25 -6.13
N HIS A 158 -20.76 -8.87 -5.43
CA HIS A 158 -22.14 -9.20 -5.82
C HIS A 158 -22.66 -8.34 -6.99
N SER A 159 -22.01 -7.23 -7.32
CA SER A 159 -22.32 -6.48 -8.54
C SER A 159 -21.80 -7.20 -9.80
N ASN A 160 -20.87 -8.14 -9.62
CA ASN A 160 -20.27 -8.95 -10.68
C ASN A 160 -20.49 -10.44 -10.43
N SER A 161 -21.75 -10.88 -10.39
CA SER A 161 -22.15 -12.28 -10.24
C SER A 161 -21.55 -13.04 -9.05
N GLY A 162 -21.14 -12.34 -7.99
CA GLY A 162 -20.53 -12.91 -6.81
C GLY A 162 -19.13 -13.48 -7.04
N THR A 163 -18.37 -12.91 -7.96
CA THR A 163 -16.98 -13.33 -8.20
C THR A 163 -16.06 -12.98 -7.04
N LEU A 164 -15.07 -13.86 -6.78
CA LEU A 164 -14.08 -13.68 -5.71
C LEU A 164 -12.87 -12.92 -6.23
N HIS A 165 -12.43 -11.95 -5.44
CA HIS A 165 -11.28 -11.10 -5.73
C HIS A 165 -10.38 -10.95 -4.52
N ILE A 166 -9.12 -10.59 -4.78
CA ILE A 166 -8.19 -10.06 -3.78
C ILE A 166 -8.13 -8.55 -3.98
N MET A 167 -8.08 -7.78 -2.91
CA MET A 167 -7.72 -6.36 -2.96
C MET A 167 -6.41 -6.16 -2.19
N GLU A 168 -5.51 -5.41 -2.77
CA GLU A 168 -4.22 -5.02 -2.21
C GLU A 168 -4.19 -3.51 -2.06
N HIS A 169 -4.02 -3.02 -0.86
CA HIS A 169 -3.95 -1.59 -0.56
C HIS A 169 -2.55 -1.05 -0.83
N LYS A 170 -2.46 0.10 -1.47
CA LYS A 170 -1.17 0.76 -1.74
C LYS A 170 -1.28 2.25 -1.49
N THR A 171 -0.42 2.76 -0.62
CA THR A 171 -0.22 4.20 -0.50
C THR A 171 0.86 4.66 -1.49
N ALA A 172 0.62 5.73 -2.23
CA ALA A 172 1.53 6.22 -3.26
C ALA A 172 1.62 7.76 -3.25
N LYS A 173 2.78 8.31 -3.59
CA LYS A 173 2.94 9.76 -3.81
C LYS A 173 2.23 10.24 -5.07
N SER A 174 2.14 9.38 -6.11
CA SER A 174 1.47 9.66 -7.38
C SER A 174 0.84 8.40 -7.94
N LEU A 175 -0.35 8.53 -8.49
CA LEU A 175 -1.06 7.42 -9.16
C LEU A 175 -0.66 7.25 -10.64
N SER A 176 -0.01 8.25 -11.25
CA SER A 176 0.31 8.23 -12.69
C SER A 176 1.31 7.13 -13.06
N ASN A 177 2.27 6.83 -12.19
CA ASN A 177 3.34 5.87 -12.47
C ASN A 177 3.04 4.44 -11.99
N SER A 178 1.99 4.23 -11.19
CA SER A 178 1.67 2.95 -10.58
C SER A 178 1.12 1.91 -11.57
N ASN A 179 0.65 2.31 -12.73
CA ASN A 179 -0.07 1.44 -13.67
C ASN A 179 0.80 0.79 -14.74
N GLN A 180 1.95 1.39 -15.06
CA GLN A 180 2.74 1.02 -16.24
C GLN A 180 3.32 -0.40 -16.16
N PHE A 181 3.63 -0.89 -14.95
CA PHE A 181 4.25 -2.19 -14.72
C PHE A 181 3.29 -3.26 -14.16
N LEU A 182 2.00 -2.96 -13.98
CA LEU A 182 1.04 -3.94 -13.46
C LEU A 182 0.97 -5.25 -14.26
N PRO A 183 1.11 -5.25 -15.59
CA PRO A 183 1.16 -6.51 -16.36
C PRO A 183 2.35 -7.39 -15.98
N LEU A 184 3.44 -6.80 -15.49
CA LEU A 184 4.66 -7.50 -15.08
C LEU A 184 4.75 -7.70 -13.56
N ASP A 185 3.75 -7.26 -12.81
CA ASP A 185 3.78 -7.35 -11.35
C ASP A 185 3.72 -8.80 -10.88
N GLU A 186 4.78 -9.21 -10.18
CA GLU A 186 4.93 -10.57 -9.68
C GLU A 186 4.14 -10.80 -8.39
N GLN A 187 3.90 -9.78 -7.57
CA GLN A 187 3.11 -9.90 -6.34
C GLN A 187 1.69 -10.33 -6.68
N ALA A 188 1.04 -9.64 -7.63
CA ALA A 188 -0.29 -10.02 -8.09
C ALA A 188 -0.33 -11.46 -8.62
N SER A 189 0.69 -11.86 -9.36
CA SER A 189 0.76 -13.22 -9.93
C SER A 189 0.95 -14.28 -8.84
N VAL A 190 1.78 -14.02 -7.82
CA VAL A 190 1.97 -14.92 -6.66
C VAL A 190 0.67 -15.03 -5.87
N TYR A 191 0.04 -13.92 -5.54
CA TYR A 191 -1.19 -13.90 -4.76
C TYR A 191 -2.32 -14.65 -5.45
N LEU A 192 -2.52 -14.47 -6.74
CA LEU A 192 -3.52 -15.22 -7.50
C LEU A 192 -3.22 -16.73 -7.56
N VAL A 193 -1.94 -17.13 -7.58
CA VAL A 193 -1.55 -18.54 -7.54
C VAL A 193 -1.91 -19.19 -6.21
N VAL A 194 -1.67 -18.51 -5.09
CA VAL A 194 -1.84 -19.10 -3.75
C VAL A 194 -3.24 -18.95 -3.18
N ALA A 195 -3.95 -17.88 -3.53
CA ALA A 195 -5.19 -17.48 -2.87
C ALA A 195 -6.30 -18.56 -2.89
N THR A 196 -6.60 -19.11 -4.06
CA THR A 196 -7.68 -20.09 -4.19
C THR A 196 -7.44 -21.32 -3.32
N GLN A 197 -6.21 -21.84 -3.30
CA GLN A 197 -5.89 -23.02 -2.49
C GLN A 197 -5.94 -22.66 -1.00
N THR A 198 -5.33 -21.54 -0.59
CA THR A 198 -5.35 -21.07 0.80
C THR A 198 -6.78 -20.93 1.35
N LEU A 199 -7.66 -20.32 0.56
CA LEU A 199 -9.06 -20.14 0.96
C LEU A 199 -9.82 -21.47 1.10
N ARG A 200 -9.55 -22.42 0.20
CA ARG A 200 -10.16 -23.78 0.29
C ARG A 200 -9.63 -24.56 1.48
N ASP A 201 -8.33 -24.53 1.72
CA ASP A 201 -7.70 -25.24 2.83
C ASP A 201 -8.20 -24.73 4.19
N ARG A 202 -8.58 -23.44 4.25
CA ARG A 202 -9.19 -22.82 5.42
C ARG A 202 -10.73 -22.96 5.47
N GLY A 203 -11.35 -23.57 4.46
CA GLY A 203 -12.80 -23.74 4.39
C GLY A 203 -13.59 -22.44 4.20
N LEU A 204 -12.92 -21.38 3.72
CA LEU A 204 -13.53 -20.06 3.52
C LEU A 204 -14.34 -19.95 2.22
N ILE A 205 -14.06 -20.84 1.26
CA ILE A 205 -14.79 -20.93 -0.01
C ILE A 205 -15.10 -22.37 -0.39
N GLY A 206 -16.10 -22.56 -1.25
CA GLY A 206 -16.49 -23.88 -1.78
C GLY A 206 -15.44 -24.46 -2.74
N SER A 207 -15.47 -25.78 -2.91
CA SER A 207 -14.49 -26.51 -3.74
C SER A 207 -14.46 -26.11 -5.21
N LYS A 208 -15.56 -25.54 -5.74
CA LYS A 208 -15.66 -25.09 -7.14
C LYS A 208 -15.34 -23.60 -7.31
N GLU A 209 -15.26 -22.85 -6.22
CA GLU A 209 -15.00 -21.41 -6.27
C GLU A 209 -13.51 -21.14 -6.50
N VAL A 210 -13.22 -20.07 -7.21
CA VAL A 210 -11.87 -19.64 -7.55
C VAL A 210 -11.75 -18.12 -7.39
N VAL A 211 -10.58 -17.66 -7.02
CA VAL A 211 -10.23 -16.23 -7.07
C VAL A 211 -9.93 -15.86 -8.52
N HIS A 212 -10.66 -14.87 -9.04
CA HIS A 212 -10.58 -14.49 -10.45
C HIS A 212 -9.51 -13.45 -10.72
N ASN A 213 -9.46 -12.40 -9.90
CA ASN A 213 -8.62 -11.24 -10.16
C ASN A 213 -8.07 -10.67 -8.85
N MET A 214 -7.07 -9.82 -9.00
CA MET A 214 -6.56 -8.95 -7.93
C MET A 214 -6.85 -7.50 -8.28
N VAL A 215 -7.21 -6.71 -7.30
CA VAL A 215 -7.47 -5.27 -7.42
C VAL A 215 -6.44 -4.52 -6.59
N TYR A 216 -5.61 -3.73 -7.21
CA TYR A 216 -4.81 -2.74 -6.50
C TYR A 216 -5.67 -1.54 -6.13
N ASN A 217 -5.78 -1.27 -4.85
CA ASN A 217 -6.51 -0.14 -4.28
C ASN A 217 -5.49 0.92 -3.84
N TYR A 218 -5.32 1.93 -4.69
CA TYR A 218 -4.35 2.99 -4.48
C TYR A 218 -4.95 4.16 -3.74
N LEU A 219 -4.26 4.61 -2.68
CA LEU A 219 -4.54 5.84 -1.95
C LEU A 219 -3.35 6.79 -2.14
N GLN A 220 -3.59 7.95 -2.76
CA GLN A 220 -2.54 8.94 -2.96
C GLN A 220 -2.30 9.73 -1.68
N LYS A 221 -1.01 9.82 -1.28
CA LYS A 221 -0.57 10.64 -0.14
C LYS A 221 -0.65 12.12 -0.50
N THR A 222 -1.86 12.68 -0.46
CA THR A 222 -2.13 14.10 -0.72
C THR A 222 -3.39 14.54 0.01
N MET A 223 -3.37 15.78 0.48
CA MET A 223 -4.55 16.41 1.10
C MET A 223 -5.66 16.62 0.07
N SER A 224 -6.90 16.68 0.54
CA SER A 224 -8.05 17.05 -0.26
C SER A 224 -7.91 18.48 -0.78
N ASP A 225 -8.40 18.71 -1.97
CA ASP A 225 -8.50 20.05 -2.52
C ASP A 225 -9.74 20.74 -1.94
N THR A 226 -9.51 21.74 -1.10
CA THR A 226 -10.55 22.47 -0.36
C THR A 226 -11.20 23.60 -1.18
N ARG A 227 -10.74 23.82 -2.41
CA ARG A 227 -11.36 24.83 -3.28
C ARG A 227 -12.81 24.42 -3.61
N PRO A 228 -13.74 25.40 -3.72
CA PRO A 228 -15.13 25.08 -3.99
C PRO A 228 -15.29 24.40 -5.37
N ARG A 229 -16.22 23.46 -5.45
CA ARG A 229 -16.59 22.76 -6.70
C ARG A 229 -17.95 23.26 -7.18
N ASN A 230 -18.04 23.55 -8.46
CA ASN A 230 -19.31 23.87 -9.10
C ASN A 230 -20.22 22.63 -9.21
N PRO A 231 -21.49 22.80 -9.63
CA PRO A 231 -22.42 21.67 -9.81
C PRO A 231 -21.94 20.59 -10.79
N GLN A 232 -20.99 20.89 -11.67
CA GLN A 232 -20.35 19.94 -12.58
C GLN A 232 -19.17 19.19 -11.91
N GLY A 233 -18.89 19.46 -10.63
CA GLY A 233 -17.80 18.85 -9.87
C GLY A 233 -16.42 19.44 -10.13
N LEU A 234 -16.30 20.49 -10.94
CA LEU A 234 -15.03 21.14 -11.24
C LEU A 234 -14.63 22.09 -10.12
N VAL A 235 -13.36 22.01 -9.72
CA VAL A 235 -12.77 22.96 -8.78
C VAL A 235 -12.70 24.33 -9.42
N CYS A 236 -13.16 25.36 -8.69
CA CYS A 236 -13.22 26.74 -9.15
C CYS A 236 -12.19 27.63 -8.47
N ASN A 237 -11.76 28.65 -9.18
CA ASN A 237 -11.02 29.77 -8.63
C ASN A 237 -11.90 30.62 -7.69
N LYS A 238 -11.30 31.52 -6.93
CA LYS A 238 -12.07 32.47 -6.13
C LYS A 238 -13.01 33.28 -7.01
N PRO A 239 -14.29 33.46 -6.60
CA PRO A 239 -15.21 34.25 -7.37
C PRO A 239 -14.74 35.72 -7.46
N LYS A 240 -14.88 36.29 -8.64
CA LYS A 240 -14.68 37.70 -8.90
C LYS A 240 -16.04 38.42 -8.83
N LYS A 241 -16.01 39.74 -8.87
CA LYS A 241 -17.22 40.60 -8.82
C LYS A 241 -18.29 40.21 -9.85
N GLU A 242 -17.89 39.94 -11.07
CA GLU A 242 -18.76 39.50 -12.15
C GLU A 242 -19.55 38.22 -11.83
N HIS A 243 -18.94 37.26 -11.13
CA HIS A 243 -19.60 36.01 -10.76
C HIS A 243 -20.70 36.22 -9.71
N TYR A 244 -20.46 37.10 -8.73
CA TYR A 244 -21.49 37.48 -7.76
C TYR A 244 -22.67 38.18 -8.43
N ILE A 245 -22.38 39.17 -9.29
CA ILE A 245 -23.42 39.88 -10.03
C ILE A 245 -24.25 38.91 -10.89
N ALA A 246 -23.60 38.08 -11.67
CA ALA A 246 -24.29 37.10 -12.54
C ALA A 246 -25.17 36.15 -11.73
N THR A 247 -24.65 35.61 -10.61
CA THR A 247 -25.39 34.65 -9.79
C THR A 247 -26.61 35.32 -9.10
N LEU A 248 -26.44 36.53 -8.56
CA LEU A 248 -27.52 37.25 -7.92
C LEU A 248 -28.63 37.64 -8.90
N LEU A 249 -28.27 38.15 -10.07
CA LEU A 249 -29.23 38.47 -11.14
C LEU A 249 -29.99 37.22 -11.63
N ALA A 250 -29.28 36.12 -11.83
CA ALA A 250 -29.90 34.84 -12.23
C ALA A 250 -30.88 34.30 -11.17
N ALA A 251 -30.67 34.63 -9.90
CA ALA A 251 -31.57 34.30 -8.80
C ALA A 251 -32.71 35.29 -8.61
N GLY A 252 -32.80 36.33 -9.45
CA GLY A 252 -33.87 37.35 -9.39
C GLY A 252 -33.66 38.41 -8.30
N VAL A 253 -32.44 38.56 -7.79
CA VAL A 253 -32.13 39.63 -6.83
C VAL A 253 -32.00 40.94 -7.60
N GLU A 254 -32.92 41.87 -7.31
CA GLU A 254 -32.87 43.20 -7.90
C GLU A 254 -31.72 44.02 -7.30
N MET A 255 -30.93 44.66 -8.15
CA MET A 255 -29.79 45.50 -7.73
C MET A 255 -29.72 46.74 -8.62
N GLU A 256 -29.69 47.92 -7.98
CA GLU A 256 -29.39 49.16 -8.68
C GLU A 256 -27.87 49.30 -8.89
N ALA A 257 -27.45 49.57 -10.13
CA ALA A 257 -26.06 49.78 -10.51
C ALA A 257 -25.10 48.72 -9.91
N PRO A 258 -25.27 47.38 -10.24
CA PRO A 258 -24.52 46.28 -9.61
C PRO A 258 -23.01 46.41 -9.78
N GLU A 259 -22.55 47.11 -10.83
CA GLU A 259 -21.12 47.40 -11.07
C GLU A 259 -20.52 48.38 -10.03
N LYS A 260 -21.33 49.14 -9.27
CA LYS A 260 -20.88 50.03 -8.21
C LYS A 260 -20.86 49.39 -6.82
N ILE A 261 -21.56 48.26 -6.65
CA ILE A 261 -21.61 47.55 -5.35
C ILE A 261 -20.23 46.91 -5.09
N SER A 262 -19.77 47.01 -3.83
CA SER A 262 -18.49 46.38 -3.45
C SER A 262 -18.58 44.82 -3.47
N VAL A 263 -17.45 44.13 -3.67
CA VAL A 263 -17.42 42.65 -3.60
C VAL A 263 -17.90 42.17 -2.23
N LYS A 264 -17.59 42.90 -1.15
CA LYS A 264 -18.02 42.58 0.22
C LYS A 264 -19.54 42.61 0.35
N ASP A 265 -20.20 43.63 -0.22
CA ASP A 265 -21.64 43.76 -0.14
C ASP A 265 -22.33 42.72 -1.04
N LEU A 266 -21.78 42.45 -2.23
CA LEU A 266 -22.26 41.37 -3.10
C LEU A 266 -22.14 40.00 -2.43
N THR A 267 -21.05 39.74 -1.68
CA THR A 267 -20.89 38.50 -0.91
C THR A 267 -21.98 38.39 0.13
N LYS A 268 -22.26 39.47 0.88
CA LYS A 268 -23.31 39.50 1.89
C LYS A 268 -24.69 39.26 1.26
N LEU A 269 -24.99 39.91 0.13
CA LEU A 269 -26.25 39.69 -0.58
C LEU A 269 -26.40 38.22 -1.04
N ALA A 270 -25.32 37.57 -1.50
CA ALA A 270 -25.35 36.17 -1.87
C ALA A 270 -25.56 35.25 -0.63
N GLU A 271 -24.92 35.55 0.50
CA GLU A 271 -25.13 34.86 1.77
C GLU A 271 -26.57 35.00 2.28
N ASP A 272 -27.11 36.22 2.30
CA ASP A 272 -28.50 36.52 2.71
C ASP A 272 -29.53 35.79 1.80
N ALA A 273 -29.21 35.68 0.51
CA ALA A 273 -30.00 34.92 -0.48
C ALA A 273 -29.72 33.39 -0.44
N LYS A 274 -28.81 32.90 0.41
CA LYS A 274 -28.36 31.49 0.49
C LYS A 274 -27.86 30.94 -0.85
N LEU A 275 -27.19 31.78 -1.63
CA LEU A 275 -26.62 31.44 -2.92
C LEU A 275 -25.13 31.13 -2.80
N THR A 276 -24.70 29.99 -3.37
CA THR A 276 -23.28 29.71 -3.52
C THR A 276 -22.78 30.29 -4.84
N VAL A 277 -21.76 31.14 -4.76
CA VAL A 277 -21.16 31.78 -5.93
C VAL A 277 -19.84 31.04 -6.27
N PHE A 278 -19.74 30.58 -7.50
CA PHE A 278 -18.53 29.92 -8.01
C PHE A 278 -17.78 30.89 -8.94
N GLY A 279 -16.45 30.84 -8.88
CA GLY A 279 -15.61 31.48 -9.90
C GLY A 279 -15.46 30.63 -11.15
N ASP A 280 -14.58 31.05 -12.05
CA ASP A 280 -14.24 30.27 -13.24
C ASP A 280 -13.66 28.91 -12.83
N PRO A 281 -13.97 27.83 -13.59
CA PRO A 281 -13.29 26.57 -13.40
C PRO A 281 -11.75 26.74 -13.43
N SER A 282 -11.07 26.14 -12.48
CA SER A 282 -9.60 26.17 -12.45
C SER A 282 -9.02 25.45 -13.65
N ALA A 283 -8.02 26.03 -14.30
CA ALA A 283 -7.27 25.36 -15.37
C ALA A 283 -6.55 24.09 -14.86
N VAL A 284 -6.22 24.05 -13.58
CA VAL A 284 -5.60 22.91 -12.92
C VAL A 284 -6.63 22.24 -12.03
N GLN A 285 -7.17 21.12 -12.48
CA GLN A 285 -8.05 20.28 -11.69
C GLN A 285 -7.21 19.28 -10.88
N PRO A 286 -7.63 18.95 -9.64
CA PRO A 286 -6.93 17.97 -8.84
C PRO A 286 -6.94 16.59 -9.50
N ALA A 287 -5.82 15.91 -9.44
CA ALA A 287 -5.75 14.50 -9.87
C ALA A 287 -6.60 13.61 -8.95
N PRO A 288 -7.11 12.48 -9.45
CA PRO A 288 -7.78 11.50 -8.61
C PRO A 288 -6.89 11.06 -7.44
N ARG A 289 -7.45 11.07 -6.23
CA ARG A 289 -6.75 10.65 -5.00
C ARG A 289 -6.82 9.15 -4.77
N PHE A 290 -7.80 8.50 -5.36
CA PHE A 290 -8.08 7.08 -5.21
C PHE A 290 -8.23 6.44 -6.58
N ALA A 291 -7.72 5.22 -6.71
CA ALA A 291 -7.89 4.45 -7.93
C ALA A 291 -7.84 2.95 -7.64
N ARG A 292 -8.75 2.20 -8.25
CA ARG A 292 -8.70 0.74 -8.25
C ARG A 292 -8.29 0.24 -9.63
N LYS A 293 -7.33 -0.67 -9.65
CA LYS A 293 -6.78 -1.25 -10.87
C LYS A 293 -6.88 -2.76 -10.84
N LEU A 294 -7.67 -3.29 -11.76
CA LEU A 294 -7.84 -4.73 -11.90
C LEU A 294 -6.62 -5.36 -12.57
N VAL A 295 -6.13 -6.44 -11.99
CA VAL A 295 -5.07 -7.29 -12.55
C VAL A 295 -5.62 -8.70 -12.69
N ALA A 296 -5.79 -9.12 -13.94
CA ALA A 296 -6.15 -10.49 -14.28
C ALA A 296 -4.91 -11.27 -14.71
N ARG A 297 -4.92 -12.58 -14.50
CA ARG A 297 -3.90 -13.51 -15.00
C ARG A 297 -4.55 -14.74 -15.61
N ASN A 298 -4.12 -15.11 -16.76
CA ASN A 298 -4.55 -16.37 -17.36
C ASN A 298 -3.75 -17.56 -16.82
N THR A 299 -4.21 -18.77 -17.11
CA THR A 299 -3.59 -20.01 -16.61
C THR A 299 -2.14 -20.15 -17.01
N LYS A 300 -1.73 -19.66 -18.21
CA LYS A 300 -0.35 -19.73 -18.69
C LYS A 300 0.56 -18.81 -17.88
N GLU A 301 0.10 -17.60 -17.60
CA GLU A 301 0.82 -16.61 -16.76
C GLU A 301 1.03 -17.15 -15.35
N MET A 302 -0.02 -17.75 -14.74
CA MET A 302 0.08 -18.35 -13.41
C MET A 302 1.04 -19.56 -13.40
N LYS A 303 1.00 -20.43 -14.41
CA LYS A 303 1.96 -21.53 -14.54
C LYS A 303 3.40 -21.03 -14.68
N ASN A 304 3.61 -20.00 -15.49
CA ASN A 304 4.93 -19.37 -15.64
C ASN A 304 5.40 -18.76 -14.32
N GLN A 305 4.50 -18.18 -13.53
CA GLN A 305 4.84 -17.63 -12.22
C GLN A 305 5.29 -18.72 -11.23
N VAL A 306 4.63 -19.87 -11.21
CA VAL A 306 5.08 -21.02 -10.39
C VAL A 306 6.47 -21.48 -10.81
N LEU A 307 6.75 -21.53 -12.11
CA LEU A 307 8.10 -21.88 -12.60
C LEU A 307 9.16 -20.86 -12.16
N ARG A 308 8.85 -19.56 -12.24
CA ARG A 308 9.74 -18.49 -11.75
C ARG A 308 9.98 -18.59 -10.25
N LEU A 309 8.93 -18.86 -9.45
CA LEU A 309 9.08 -19.09 -8.02
C LEU A 309 10.05 -20.24 -7.71
N ARG A 310 9.90 -21.35 -8.41
CA ARG A 310 10.81 -22.51 -8.26
C ARG A 310 12.26 -22.17 -8.64
N GLN A 311 12.45 -21.41 -9.72
CA GLN A 311 13.79 -20.94 -10.12
C GLN A 311 14.39 -20.00 -9.08
N ASP A 312 13.61 -19.04 -8.57
CA ASP A 312 14.09 -18.14 -7.53
C ASP A 312 14.47 -18.90 -6.24
N LEU A 313 13.65 -19.89 -5.83
CA LEU A 313 13.95 -20.75 -4.69
C LEU A 313 15.24 -21.55 -4.88
N MET A 314 15.45 -22.11 -6.07
CA MET A 314 16.68 -22.83 -6.41
C MET A 314 17.90 -21.91 -6.32
N MET A 315 17.82 -20.70 -6.84
CA MET A 315 18.91 -19.72 -6.78
C MET A 315 19.19 -19.24 -5.35
N ILE A 316 18.15 -18.97 -4.58
CA ILE A 316 18.27 -18.59 -3.17
C ILE A 316 18.96 -19.71 -2.38
N ASP A 317 18.49 -20.94 -2.52
CA ASP A 317 19.07 -22.11 -1.85
C ASP A 317 20.54 -22.31 -2.20
N ALA A 318 20.88 -22.24 -3.48
CA ALA A 318 22.27 -22.39 -3.93
C ALA A 318 23.17 -21.26 -3.40
N THR A 319 22.66 -20.04 -3.25
CA THR A 319 23.38 -18.90 -2.65
C THR A 319 23.55 -19.09 -1.13
N GLU A 320 22.49 -19.49 -0.41
CA GLU A 320 22.54 -19.75 1.02
C GLU A 320 23.47 -20.91 1.41
N ARG A 321 23.63 -21.88 0.52
CA ARG A 321 24.57 -23.02 0.67
C ARG A 321 25.98 -22.72 0.15
N GLU A 322 26.26 -21.48 -0.22
CA GLU A 322 27.55 -21.05 -0.78
C GLU A 322 27.98 -21.78 -2.07
N LEU A 323 27.03 -22.42 -2.76
CA LEU A 323 27.26 -23.07 -4.05
C LEU A 323 27.33 -22.05 -5.21
N LEU A 324 26.74 -20.89 -5.01
CA LEU A 324 26.86 -19.72 -5.88
C LEU A 324 27.40 -18.54 -5.07
N PRO A 325 28.26 -17.72 -5.66
CA PRO A 325 28.72 -16.51 -4.99
C PRO A 325 27.58 -15.54 -4.75
N THR A 326 27.58 -14.87 -3.59
CA THR A 326 26.62 -13.82 -3.30
C THR A 326 26.94 -12.57 -4.11
N ILE A 327 26.10 -12.28 -5.09
CA ILE A 327 26.32 -11.19 -6.04
C ILE A 327 25.82 -9.86 -5.49
N LYS A 328 26.61 -8.80 -5.64
CA LYS A 328 26.20 -7.41 -5.47
C LYS A 328 25.70 -6.85 -6.81
N ASN A 329 24.55 -6.19 -6.79
CA ASN A 329 23.97 -5.54 -7.98
C ASN A 329 23.96 -4.02 -7.79
N PRO A 330 25.06 -3.30 -8.07
CA PRO A 330 25.13 -1.85 -7.92
C PRO A 330 24.15 -1.14 -8.86
N THR A 331 23.25 -0.34 -8.29
CA THR A 331 22.28 0.48 -9.01
C THR A 331 22.17 1.87 -8.38
N ARG A 332 21.41 2.77 -9.00
CA ARG A 332 21.11 4.08 -8.41
C ARG A 332 20.39 3.97 -7.06
N ASP A 333 19.70 2.88 -6.83
CA ASP A 333 18.99 2.62 -5.56
C ASP A 333 19.93 2.32 -4.39
N CYS A 334 21.22 2.06 -4.64
CA CYS A 334 22.20 1.83 -3.57
C CYS A 334 22.36 3.04 -2.64
N GLY A 335 22.10 4.27 -3.15
CA GLY A 335 22.09 5.48 -2.32
C GLY A 335 20.99 5.49 -1.25
N PHE A 336 19.94 4.68 -1.41
CA PHE A 336 18.84 4.51 -0.46
C PHE A 336 18.83 3.11 0.18
N CYS A 337 19.89 2.32 -0.05
CA CYS A 337 19.96 0.97 0.50
C CYS A 337 20.36 1.03 1.96
N GLU A 338 19.60 0.36 2.81
CA GLU A 338 19.85 0.26 4.25
C GLU A 338 21.19 -0.40 4.60
N PHE A 339 21.77 -1.18 3.68
CA PHE A 339 23.05 -1.86 3.84
C PHE A 339 24.18 -1.18 3.08
N SER A 340 24.00 0.05 2.57
CA SER A 340 25.01 0.72 1.73
C SER A 340 26.36 0.86 2.44
N GLN A 341 26.37 1.19 3.74
CA GLN A 341 27.60 1.30 4.52
C GLN A 341 28.30 -0.05 4.67
N LEU A 342 27.56 -1.12 5.01
CA LEU A 342 28.15 -2.47 5.11
C LEU A 342 28.70 -2.92 3.76
N CYS A 343 27.99 -2.63 2.67
CA CYS A 343 28.42 -2.97 1.32
C CYS A 343 29.75 -2.29 0.95
N ILE A 344 29.96 -1.03 1.36
CA ILE A 344 31.23 -0.30 1.16
C ILE A 344 32.36 -0.92 1.98
N LEU A 345 32.10 -1.25 3.26
CA LEU A 345 33.09 -1.92 4.12
C LEU A 345 33.51 -3.28 3.56
N ASP A 346 32.56 -4.02 3.00
CA ASP A 346 32.82 -5.32 2.38
C ASP A 346 33.69 -5.19 1.12
N GLU A 347 33.42 -4.20 0.26
CA GLU A 347 34.28 -3.88 -0.90
C GLU A 347 35.71 -3.50 -0.49
N GLN A 348 35.87 -2.86 0.66
CA GLN A 348 37.17 -2.47 1.21
C GLN A 348 37.88 -3.61 1.96
N GLY A 349 37.25 -4.78 2.09
CA GLY A 349 37.79 -5.91 2.86
C GLY A 349 37.86 -5.64 4.37
N SER A 350 37.07 -4.69 4.88
CA SER A 350 37.07 -4.28 6.28
C SER A 350 35.75 -4.54 7.00
N LEU A 351 34.83 -5.29 6.37
CA LEU A 351 33.57 -5.68 6.99
C LEU A 351 33.80 -6.68 8.14
N ASP A 352 33.43 -6.29 9.33
CA ASP A 352 33.35 -7.15 10.51
C ASP A 352 31.92 -7.06 11.06
N LEU A 353 31.12 -8.12 10.84
CA LEU A 353 29.73 -8.16 11.28
C LEU A 353 29.56 -8.18 12.81
N ASP A 354 30.59 -8.57 13.53
CA ASP A 354 30.65 -8.56 15.00
C ASP A 354 31.37 -7.33 15.54
N GLY A 355 31.85 -6.46 14.67
CA GLY A 355 32.57 -5.25 15.00
C GLY A 355 31.71 -4.17 15.65
N GLU A 356 32.35 -3.27 16.40
CA GLU A 356 31.67 -2.18 17.12
C GLU A 356 30.88 -1.26 16.19
N LEU A 357 31.40 -0.99 14.99
CA LEU A 357 30.78 -0.11 14.01
C LEU A 357 29.44 -0.70 13.52
N VAL A 358 29.38 -2.01 13.30
CA VAL A 358 28.14 -2.69 12.92
C VAL A 358 27.15 -2.69 14.07
N ARG A 359 27.58 -3.04 15.30
CA ARG A 359 26.73 -3.06 16.51
C ARG A 359 26.15 -1.69 16.85
N ARG A 360 26.78 -0.59 16.50
CA ARG A 360 26.25 0.77 16.72
C ARG A 360 25.11 1.14 15.78
N SER A 361 25.09 0.59 14.60
CA SER A 361 24.14 0.98 13.53
C SER A 361 23.16 -0.10 13.16
N TYR A 362 23.42 -1.35 13.55
CA TYR A 362 22.62 -2.52 13.17
C TYR A 362 22.39 -3.45 14.36
N THR A 363 21.23 -4.10 14.38
CA THR A 363 20.93 -5.25 15.23
C THR A 363 21.16 -6.53 14.45
N ARG A 364 21.53 -7.61 15.14
CA ARG A 364 21.57 -8.97 14.58
C ARG A 364 20.52 -9.82 15.27
N ARG A 365 19.60 -10.40 14.52
CA ARG A 365 18.65 -11.37 15.07
C ARG A 365 19.40 -12.67 15.30
N SER A 366 19.28 -13.19 16.53
CA SER A 366 19.80 -14.52 16.92
C SER A 366 18.92 -15.63 16.34
#